data_f12601f62c5755258d49128e52c5b509
#
_entry.id   f12601f62c5755258d49128e52c5b509
#
_cell.length_a   1.000
_cell.length_b   1.000
_cell.length_c   1.000
_cell.angle_alpha   90.00
_cell.angle_beta   90.00
_cell.angle_gamma   90.00
#
_symmetry.space_group_name_H-M   'P 1'
#
loop_
_entity.id
_entity.type
_entity.pdbx_description
1 polymer ?
#
loop_
_entity_poly.entity_id
_entity_poly.type
_entity_poly.pdbx_seq_one_letter_code
_entity_poly.pdbx_strand_id
1 'polypeptide(L)'
;MATGLTVVVPAWNEERRLAVTVGEVVAAARRHLGEFEVIVVDDGSTDGTPAVARKLAAKFPCVSVVRHETNLGVGAAFHTGLTRARFPYLSLVPGDNAFHESGLDAVFALVGKVEMVVTYRANPRARTPMRRLLSVCCTRAMRLVTGRPIRDAHSLYVFPVAQARQVRRNTGYGYHIETLSTLLRGGVPFAEVPVQLNPRPDSSSKVMRLGVLARLMATMGRQFLRFVVLREKVRFAPVAAATLTRTRRRPFALTRSQREVA
;
A
#
# COMPACT_ATOMS: atom_id res chain seq x y z
N MET A 1 -12.92 17.80 -5.29
CA MET A 1 -11.89 16.92 -5.89
C MET A 1 -12.41 15.50 -5.85
N ALA A 2 -12.12 14.66 -6.85
CA ALA A 2 -12.52 13.25 -6.79
C ALA A 2 -11.77 12.57 -5.64
N THR A 3 -12.49 12.09 -4.64
CA THR A 3 -11.94 11.47 -3.44
C THR A 3 -12.27 9.99 -3.45
N GLY A 4 -11.39 9.17 -3.99
CA GLY A 4 -11.57 7.72 -3.99
C GLY A 4 -10.24 7.02 -3.76
N LEU A 5 -10.29 5.81 -3.18
CA LEU A 5 -9.12 5.03 -2.82
C LEU A 5 -9.15 3.65 -3.48
N THR A 6 -8.04 3.28 -4.11
CA THR A 6 -7.75 1.89 -4.46
C THR A 6 -6.91 1.26 -3.35
N VAL A 7 -7.40 0.21 -2.70
CA VAL A 7 -6.63 -0.56 -1.73
C VAL A 7 -6.13 -1.84 -2.38
N VAL A 8 -4.83 -1.99 -2.48
CA VAL A 8 -4.18 -3.22 -2.95
C VAL A 8 -3.89 -4.12 -1.76
N VAL A 9 -4.37 -5.35 -1.81
CA VAL A 9 -4.13 -6.36 -0.76
C VAL A 9 -3.32 -7.51 -1.36
N PRO A 10 -1.98 -7.46 -1.30
CA PRO A 10 -1.14 -8.58 -1.72
C PRO A 10 -1.29 -9.73 -0.73
N ALA A 11 -1.50 -10.95 -1.26
CA ALA A 11 -1.61 -12.16 -0.49
C ALA A 11 -0.75 -13.27 -1.10
N TRP A 12 0.05 -13.96 -0.26
CA TRP A 12 0.79 -15.15 -0.63
C TRP A 12 0.81 -16.13 0.53
N ASN A 13 0.01 -17.20 0.41
CA ASN A 13 -0.21 -18.18 1.46
C ASN A 13 -0.76 -17.53 2.75
N GLU A 14 -1.87 -16.81 2.61
CA GLU A 14 -2.54 -16.06 3.68
C GLU A 14 -4.00 -16.53 3.87
N GLU A 15 -4.30 -17.81 3.60
CA GLU A 15 -5.67 -18.37 3.68
C GLU A 15 -6.37 -18.09 5.02
N ARG A 16 -5.60 -18.07 6.13
CA ARG A 16 -6.12 -17.87 7.48
C ARG A 16 -6.40 -16.41 7.83
N ARG A 17 -5.74 -15.45 7.18
CA ARG A 17 -5.76 -14.04 7.57
C ARG A 17 -6.41 -13.12 6.55
N LEU A 18 -6.39 -13.52 5.27
CA LEU A 18 -6.88 -12.67 4.18
C LEU A 18 -8.32 -12.20 4.39
N ALA A 19 -9.21 -13.09 4.89
CA ALA A 19 -10.61 -12.75 5.10
C ALA A 19 -10.79 -11.65 6.15
N VAL A 20 -10.04 -11.71 7.25
CA VAL A 20 -10.05 -10.69 8.31
C VAL A 20 -9.51 -9.37 7.76
N THR A 21 -8.34 -9.40 7.11
CA THR A 21 -7.73 -8.20 6.53
C THR A 21 -8.67 -7.48 5.56
N VAL A 22 -9.26 -8.20 4.60
CA VAL A 22 -10.16 -7.59 3.62
C VAL A 22 -11.44 -7.09 4.29
N GLY A 23 -11.96 -7.80 5.28
CA GLY A 23 -13.12 -7.37 6.07
C GLY A 23 -12.87 -6.04 6.78
N GLU A 24 -11.74 -5.90 7.48
CA GLU A 24 -11.34 -4.67 8.17
C GLU A 24 -11.10 -3.52 7.20
N VAL A 25 -10.42 -3.78 6.07
CA VAL A 25 -10.21 -2.77 5.01
C VAL A 25 -11.54 -2.27 4.46
N VAL A 26 -12.47 -3.16 4.13
CA VAL A 26 -13.81 -2.77 3.61
C VAL A 26 -14.58 -1.99 4.66
N ALA A 27 -14.56 -2.43 5.93
CA ALA A 27 -15.25 -1.75 7.02
C ALA A 27 -14.70 -0.32 7.24
N ALA A 28 -13.37 -0.17 7.33
CA ALA A 28 -12.73 1.13 7.48
C ALA A 28 -12.99 2.04 6.25
N ALA A 29 -12.90 1.50 5.04
CA ALA A 29 -13.18 2.25 3.83
C ALA A 29 -14.62 2.78 3.78
N ARG A 30 -15.60 1.96 4.17
CA ARG A 30 -17.03 2.37 4.24
C ARG A 30 -17.29 3.49 5.25
N ARG A 31 -16.52 3.52 6.37
CA ARG A 31 -16.67 4.59 7.38
C ARG A 31 -16.15 5.95 6.90
N HIS A 32 -15.12 5.96 6.05
CA HIS A 32 -14.37 7.19 5.76
C HIS A 32 -14.43 7.65 4.30
N LEU A 33 -14.81 6.78 3.36
CA LEU A 33 -14.68 7.02 1.93
C LEU A 33 -16.02 6.88 1.22
N GLY A 34 -16.34 7.83 0.34
CA GLY A 34 -17.53 7.75 -0.52
C GLY A 34 -17.36 6.77 -1.69
N GLU A 35 -16.13 6.62 -2.20
CA GLU A 35 -15.79 5.73 -3.32
C GLU A 35 -14.48 5.00 -3.03
N PHE A 36 -14.48 3.69 -3.20
CA PHE A 36 -13.26 2.88 -3.06
C PHE A 36 -13.38 1.55 -3.79
N GLU A 37 -12.24 0.92 -4.02
CA GLU A 37 -12.13 -0.46 -4.47
C GLU A 37 -11.02 -1.18 -3.71
N VAL A 38 -11.14 -2.49 -3.63
CA VAL A 38 -10.11 -3.38 -3.07
C VAL A 38 -9.67 -4.34 -4.16
N ILE A 39 -8.38 -4.38 -4.44
CA ILE A 39 -7.78 -5.30 -5.39
C ILE A 39 -6.95 -6.30 -4.59
N VAL A 40 -7.48 -7.51 -4.40
CA VAL A 40 -6.70 -8.62 -3.84
C VAL A 40 -5.78 -9.15 -4.93
N VAL A 41 -4.48 -9.11 -4.69
CA VAL A 41 -3.48 -9.68 -5.59
C VAL A 41 -2.95 -10.97 -4.97
N ASP A 42 -3.46 -12.11 -5.44
CA ASP A 42 -2.94 -13.43 -5.08
C ASP A 42 -1.61 -13.66 -5.84
N ASP A 43 -0.51 -13.57 -5.10
CA ASP A 43 0.84 -13.62 -5.66
C ASP A 43 1.35 -15.07 -5.81
N GLY A 44 0.60 -15.90 -6.54
CA GLY A 44 0.96 -17.27 -6.83
C GLY A 44 0.88 -18.19 -5.60
N SER A 45 -0.16 -18.06 -4.77
CA SER A 45 -0.36 -18.90 -3.60
C SER A 45 -0.59 -20.38 -3.96
N THR A 46 -0.12 -21.26 -3.08
CA THR A 46 -0.22 -22.73 -3.17
C THR A 46 -1.17 -23.33 -2.15
N ASP A 47 -1.69 -22.52 -1.21
CA ASP A 47 -2.67 -22.90 -0.19
C ASP A 47 -4.12 -22.51 -0.59
N GLY A 48 -5.04 -22.43 0.36
CA GLY A 48 -6.44 -22.03 0.15
C GLY A 48 -6.66 -20.54 -0.15
N THR A 49 -5.63 -19.70 -0.20
CA THR A 49 -5.74 -18.24 -0.45
C THR A 49 -6.56 -17.90 -1.70
N PRO A 50 -6.40 -18.56 -2.86
CA PRO A 50 -7.19 -18.26 -4.05
C PRO A 50 -8.69 -18.51 -3.88
N ALA A 51 -9.06 -19.53 -3.10
CA ALA A 51 -10.45 -19.84 -2.79
C ALA A 51 -11.07 -18.78 -1.86
N VAL A 52 -10.32 -18.35 -0.84
CA VAL A 52 -10.72 -17.27 0.06
C VAL A 52 -10.90 -15.97 -0.71
N ALA A 53 -9.96 -15.61 -1.59
CA ALA A 53 -10.03 -14.40 -2.40
C ALA A 53 -11.28 -14.37 -3.29
N ARG A 54 -11.62 -15.48 -3.96
CA ARG A 54 -12.84 -15.60 -4.77
C ARG A 54 -14.12 -15.44 -3.93
N LYS A 55 -14.19 -16.04 -2.73
CA LYS A 55 -15.32 -15.87 -1.81
C LYS A 55 -15.49 -14.41 -1.39
N LEU A 56 -14.38 -13.69 -1.14
CA LEU A 56 -14.42 -12.27 -0.79
C LEU A 56 -14.91 -11.39 -1.94
N ALA A 57 -14.49 -11.67 -3.18
CA ALA A 57 -14.99 -10.97 -4.36
C ALA A 57 -16.49 -11.22 -4.61
N ALA A 58 -16.98 -12.43 -4.32
CA ALA A 58 -18.41 -12.74 -4.39
C ALA A 58 -19.22 -12.04 -3.27
N LYS A 59 -18.62 -11.88 -2.08
CA LYS A 59 -19.27 -11.27 -0.92
C LYS A 59 -19.30 -9.72 -1.01
N PHE A 60 -18.23 -9.12 -1.51
CA PHE A 60 -18.07 -7.66 -1.53
C PHE A 60 -17.94 -7.14 -2.98
N PRO A 61 -18.94 -6.43 -3.53
CA PRO A 61 -18.89 -5.91 -4.90
C PRO A 61 -17.74 -4.93 -5.17
N CYS A 62 -17.18 -4.33 -4.11
CA CYS A 62 -15.99 -3.46 -4.21
C CYS A 62 -14.67 -4.22 -4.27
N VAL A 63 -14.69 -5.56 -4.13
CA VAL A 63 -13.49 -6.41 -4.13
C VAL A 63 -13.32 -7.08 -5.48
N SER A 64 -12.14 -6.98 -6.05
CA SER A 64 -11.71 -7.73 -7.24
C SER A 64 -10.46 -8.55 -6.95
N VAL A 65 -10.24 -9.60 -7.73
CA VAL A 65 -9.08 -10.50 -7.55
C VAL A 65 -8.24 -10.52 -8.81
N VAL A 66 -6.94 -10.43 -8.63
CA VAL A 66 -5.94 -10.67 -9.67
C VAL A 66 -5.02 -11.76 -9.17
N ARG A 67 -4.71 -12.75 -10.00
CA ARG A 67 -3.76 -13.81 -9.66
C ARG A 67 -2.52 -13.73 -10.51
N HIS A 68 -1.36 -13.84 -9.89
CA HIS A 68 -0.10 -14.11 -10.59
C HIS A 68 0.10 -15.61 -10.72
N GLU A 69 0.71 -16.05 -11.81
CA GLU A 69 1.01 -17.47 -12.03
C GLU A 69 2.02 -18.02 -11.04
N THR A 70 2.98 -17.18 -10.62
CA THR A 70 4.03 -17.49 -9.65
C THR A 70 4.21 -16.36 -8.67
N ASN A 71 4.93 -16.59 -7.57
CA ASN A 71 5.28 -15.54 -6.61
C ASN A 71 6.27 -14.54 -7.22
N LEU A 72 5.78 -13.35 -7.54
CA LEU A 72 6.57 -12.25 -8.10
C LEU A 72 7.01 -11.23 -7.04
N GLY A 73 6.46 -11.33 -5.83
CA GLY A 73 6.76 -10.46 -4.69
C GLY A 73 5.86 -9.24 -4.55
N VAL A 74 5.90 -8.65 -3.34
CA VAL A 74 5.00 -7.54 -2.95
C VAL A 74 5.11 -6.32 -3.86
N GLY A 75 6.28 -6.03 -4.39
CA GLY A 75 6.46 -4.92 -5.33
C GLY A 75 5.76 -5.16 -6.67
N ALA A 76 5.75 -6.41 -7.16
CA ALA A 76 4.98 -6.77 -8.34
C ALA A 76 3.47 -6.63 -8.08
N ALA A 77 2.99 -7.09 -6.92
CA ALA A 77 1.60 -6.93 -6.51
C ALA A 77 1.21 -5.44 -6.40
N PHE A 78 2.09 -4.58 -5.86
CA PHE A 78 1.89 -3.13 -5.83
C PHE A 78 1.71 -2.57 -7.25
N HIS A 79 2.59 -2.90 -8.17
CA HIS A 79 2.51 -2.41 -9.56
C HIS A 79 1.31 -2.98 -10.32
N THR A 80 0.90 -4.22 -10.04
CA THR A 80 -0.33 -4.80 -10.57
C THR A 80 -1.55 -3.99 -10.12
N GLY A 81 -1.61 -3.64 -8.83
CA GLY A 81 -2.65 -2.77 -8.30
C GLY A 81 -2.58 -1.35 -8.85
N LEU A 82 -1.39 -0.74 -8.91
CA LEU A 82 -1.18 0.61 -9.43
C LEU A 82 -1.64 0.75 -10.90
N THR A 83 -1.37 -0.25 -11.72
CA THR A 83 -1.81 -0.26 -13.13
C THR A 83 -3.34 -0.32 -13.23
N ARG A 84 -4.00 -1.09 -12.35
CA ARG A 84 -5.45 -1.28 -12.34
C ARG A 84 -6.23 -0.25 -11.53
N ALA A 85 -5.54 0.59 -10.76
CA ALA A 85 -6.18 1.58 -9.90
C ALA A 85 -7.09 2.52 -10.68
N ARG A 86 -8.37 2.60 -10.26
CA ARG A 86 -9.38 3.47 -10.85
C ARG A 86 -9.51 4.80 -10.13
N PHE A 87 -9.05 4.86 -8.89
CA PHE A 87 -9.16 6.05 -8.05
C PHE A 87 -7.85 6.84 -7.96
N PRO A 88 -7.91 8.12 -7.59
CA PRO A 88 -6.74 9.00 -7.55
C PRO A 88 -5.72 8.64 -6.47
N TYR A 89 -6.13 7.88 -5.45
CA TYR A 89 -5.26 7.46 -4.36
C TYR A 89 -5.12 5.95 -4.33
N LEU A 90 -3.94 5.47 -3.92
CA LEU A 90 -3.66 4.06 -3.74
C LEU A 90 -2.98 3.81 -2.40
N SER A 91 -3.45 2.79 -1.68
CA SER A 91 -2.80 2.22 -0.50
C SER A 91 -2.51 0.75 -0.72
N LEU A 92 -1.44 0.23 -0.09
CA LEU A 92 -1.17 -1.20 -0.06
C LEU A 92 -1.26 -1.69 1.38
N VAL A 93 -2.22 -2.58 1.66
CA VAL A 93 -2.44 -3.21 2.96
C VAL A 93 -2.10 -4.70 2.84
N PRO A 94 -1.03 -5.20 3.51
CA PRO A 94 -0.66 -6.62 3.43
C PRO A 94 -1.77 -7.55 3.91
N GLY A 95 -2.02 -8.66 3.20
CA GLY A 95 -3.08 -9.63 3.49
C GLY A 95 -2.90 -10.45 4.78
N ASP A 96 -1.79 -10.22 5.48
CA ASP A 96 -1.37 -10.93 6.69
C ASP A 96 -1.87 -10.30 8.01
N ASN A 97 -2.83 -9.38 7.92
CA ASN A 97 -3.43 -8.63 9.04
C ASN A 97 -2.38 -7.94 9.95
N ALA A 98 -1.43 -7.24 9.31
CA ALA A 98 -0.33 -6.57 10.00
C ALA A 98 -0.73 -5.34 10.80
N PHE A 99 -1.76 -4.63 10.35
CA PHE A 99 -2.17 -3.34 10.89
C PHE A 99 -3.45 -3.49 11.69
N HIS A 100 -3.51 -2.82 12.82
CA HIS A 100 -4.71 -2.74 13.63
C HIS A 100 -5.77 -1.87 12.92
N GLU A 101 -7.04 -2.21 13.08
CA GLU A 101 -8.18 -1.52 12.45
C GLU A 101 -8.15 0.00 12.64
N SER A 102 -7.86 0.46 13.88
CA SER A 102 -7.74 1.89 14.18
C SER A 102 -6.69 2.64 13.33
N GLY A 103 -5.65 1.92 12.88
CA GLY A 103 -4.64 2.46 11.96
C GLY A 103 -5.19 2.67 10.55
N LEU A 104 -6.04 1.75 10.09
CA LEU A 104 -6.73 1.91 8.80
C LEU A 104 -7.69 3.09 8.84
N ASP A 105 -8.46 3.25 9.93
CA ASP A 105 -9.35 4.38 10.14
C ASP A 105 -8.61 5.71 10.09
N ALA A 106 -7.51 5.82 10.84
CA ALA A 106 -6.71 7.04 10.88
C ALA A 106 -6.15 7.45 9.51
N VAL A 107 -5.76 6.46 8.71
CA VAL A 107 -5.21 6.67 7.35
C VAL A 107 -6.32 7.04 6.38
N PHE A 108 -7.44 6.30 6.36
CA PHE A 108 -8.51 6.51 5.38
C PHE A 108 -9.27 7.80 5.63
N ALA A 109 -9.35 8.27 6.88
CA ALA A 109 -9.91 9.57 7.23
C ALA A 109 -9.19 10.77 6.60
N LEU A 110 -7.94 10.60 6.15
CA LEU A 110 -7.13 11.65 5.51
C LEU A 110 -7.11 11.58 3.98
N VAL A 111 -7.65 10.54 3.38
CA VAL A 111 -7.71 10.41 1.91
C VAL A 111 -8.48 11.58 1.30
N GLY A 112 -7.88 12.24 0.33
CA GLY A 112 -8.44 13.43 -0.32
C GLY A 112 -8.33 14.74 0.47
N LYS A 113 -7.93 14.70 1.75
CA LYS A 113 -7.63 15.89 2.56
C LYS A 113 -6.17 16.32 2.45
N VAL A 114 -5.29 15.36 2.16
CA VAL A 114 -3.87 15.56 1.92
C VAL A 114 -3.45 14.82 0.66
N GLU A 115 -2.36 15.24 0.00
CA GLU A 115 -1.92 14.59 -1.23
C GLU A 115 -1.30 13.21 -1.00
N MET A 116 -0.62 13.00 0.13
CA MET A 116 -0.01 11.73 0.50
C MET A 116 -0.10 11.51 2.01
N VAL A 117 -0.38 10.27 2.43
CA VAL A 117 -0.30 9.88 3.84
C VAL A 117 0.92 8.99 4.02
N VAL A 118 1.75 9.34 4.98
CA VAL A 118 2.88 8.53 5.45
C VAL A 118 2.58 8.11 6.88
N THR A 119 2.71 6.84 7.20
CA THR A 119 2.44 6.42 8.57
C THR A 119 3.72 6.11 9.33
N TYR A 120 3.65 6.18 10.66
CA TYR A 120 4.69 5.71 11.55
C TYR A 120 4.12 4.80 12.63
N ARG A 121 4.92 3.84 13.07
CA ARG A 121 4.49 2.85 14.06
C ARG A 121 4.47 3.46 15.45
N ALA A 122 3.28 3.45 16.10
CA ALA A 122 3.11 3.95 17.47
C ALA A 122 3.60 2.94 18.53
N ASN A 123 3.63 1.63 18.21
CA ASN A 123 4.05 0.56 19.10
C ASN A 123 5.34 -0.16 18.62
N PRO A 124 6.50 0.52 18.52
CA PRO A 124 7.73 -0.09 17.97
C PRO A 124 8.25 -1.26 18.82
N ARG A 125 7.85 -1.33 20.12
CA ARG A 125 8.21 -2.41 21.04
C ARG A 125 7.58 -3.77 20.66
N ALA A 126 6.54 -3.79 19.85
CA ALA A 126 5.96 -5.02 19.29
C ALA A 126 6.90 -5.78 18.34
N ARG A 127 8.10 -5.24 18.07
CA ARG A 127 9.12 -5.83 17.17
C ARG A 127 10.39 -6.17 17.92
N THR A 128 11.13 -7.17 17.40
CA THR A 128 12.44 -7.54 17.96
C THR A 128 13.45 -6.38 17.89
N PRO A 129 14.42 -6.30 18.82
CA PRO A 129 15.42 -5.23 18.84
C PRO A 129 16.17 -5.04 17.52
N MET A 130 16.57 -6.15 16.88
CA MET A 130 17.25 -6.13 15.58
C MET A 130 16.40 -5.48 14.49
N ARG A 131 15.09 -5.78 14.43
CA ARG A 131 14.16 -5.16 13.48
C ARG A 131 13.94 -3.68 13.76
N ARG A 132 13.98 -3.27 15.03
CA ARG A 132 13.92 -1.84 15.42
C ARG A 132 15.15 -1.11 14.94
N LEU A 133 16.34 -1.66 15.19
CA LEU A 133 17.60 -1.07 14.75
C LEU A 133 17.62 -0.91 13.22
N LEU A 134 17.30 -1.97 12.48
CA LEU A 134 17.24 -1.93 11.02
C LEU A 134 16.25 -0.85 10.52
N SER A 135 15.08 -0.75 11.15
CA SER A 135 14.09 0.28 10.81
C SER A 135 14.61 1.69 11.04
N VAL A 136 15.31 1.92 12.16
CA VAL A 136 15.93 3.22 12.47
C VAL A 136 17.00 3.58 11.45
N CYS A 137 17.90 2.65 11.12
CA CYS A 137 18.94 2.86 10.10
C CYS A 137 18.33 3.20 8.73
N CYS A 138 17.34 2.43 8.29
CA CYS A 138 16.65 2.69 7.03
C CYS A 138 15.91 4.05 7.04
N THR A 139 15.27 4.42 8.14
CA THR A 139 14.58 5.72 8.25
C THR A 139 15.58 6.87 8.23
N ARG A 140 16.73 6.75 8.90
CA ARG A 140 17.80 7.76 8.84
C ARG A 140 18.36 7.91 7.43
N ALA A 141 18.61 6.78 6.76
CA ALA A 141 19.05 6.79 5.36
C ALA A 141 18.01 7.45 4.44
N MET A 142 16.71 7.16 4.64
CA MET A 142 15.63 7.80 3.89
C MET A 142 15.56 9.31 4.14
N ARG A 143 15.75 9.77 5.38
CA ARG A 143 15.84 11.22 5.69
C ARG A 143 16.97 11.88 4.94
N LEU A 144 18.16 11.25 4.91
CA LEU A 144 19.31 11.74 4.16
C LEU A 144 19.02 11.79 2.66
N VAL A 145 18.46 10.72 2.11
CA VAL A 145 18.11 10.61 0.69
C VAL A 145 17.05 11.62 0.27
N THR A 146 16.03 11.83 1.09
CA THR A 146 14.89 12.67 0.72
C THR A 146 15.02 14.13 1.15
N GLY A 147 15.83 14.41 2.16
CA GLY A 147 15.90 15.72 2.82
C GLY A 147 14.62 16.05 3.62
N ARG A 148 13.77 15.05 3.95
CA ARG A 148 12.50 15.23 4.64
C ARG A 148 12.49 14.51 5.98
N PRO A 149 11.94 15.10 7.05
CA PRO A 149 11.95 14.56 8.41
C PRO A 149 10.83 13.52 8.64
N ILE A 150 10.81 12.42 7.86
CA ILE A 150 9.86 11.33 8.06
C ILE A 150 10.18 10.50 9.32
N ARG A 151 9.16 10.03 10.03
CA ARG A 151 9.32 9.24 11.27
C ARG A 151 9.55 7.76 11.02
N ASP A 152 8.99 7.21 9.94
CA ASP A 152 9.15 5.80 9.57
C ASP A 152 9.16 5.65 8.03
N ALA A 153 10.05 4.77 7.55
CA ALA A 153 10.18 4.49 6.12
C ALA A 153 9.57 3.14 5.70
N HIS A 154 8.91 2.41 6.62
CA HIS A 154 8.45 1.03 6.38
C HIS A 154 7.09 0.75 7.03
N SER A 155 6.12 1.61 6.78
CA SER A 155 4.78 1.47 7.33
C SER A 155 3.73 1.49 6.21
N LEU A 156 2.51 1.88 6.50
CA LEU A 156 1.42 2.03 5.54
C LEU A 156 1.53 3.38 4.83
N TYR A 157 1.12 3.45 3.58
CA TYR A 157 1.12 4.69 2.80
C TYR A 157 -0.17 4.85 2.01
N VAL A 158 -0.54 6.10 1.75
CA VAL A 158 -1.47 6.45 0.68
C VAL A 158 -0.71 7.30 -0.33
N PHE A 159 -0.61 6.83 -1.55
CA PHE A 159 0.11 7.51 -2.62
C PHE A 159 -0.86 8.10 -3.65
N PRO A 160 -0.57 9.29 -4.21
CA PRO A 160 -1.28 9.79 -5.38
C PRO A 160 -0.91 8.93 -6.61
N VAL A 161 -1.91 8.30 -7.23
CA VAL A 161 -1.74 7.34 -8.33
C VAL A 161 -1.03 7.95 -9.53
N ALA A 162 -1.36 9.19 -9.87
CA ALA A 162 -0.82 9.85 -11.04
C ALA A 162 0.71 10.06 -10.96
N GLN A 163 1.22 10.48 -9.79
CA GLN A 163 2.65 10.62 -9.55
C GLN A 163 3.31 9.25 -9.33
N ALA A 164 2.65 8.33 -8.62
CA ALA A 164 3.19 7.00 -8.39
C ALA A 164 3.43 6.22 -9.71
N ARG A 165 2.58 6.41 -10.73
CA ARG A 165 2.75 5.82 -12.07
C ARG A 165 3.99 6.34 -12.81
N GLN A 166 4.50 7.51 -12.47
CA GLN A 166 5.71 8.10 -13.06
C GLN A 166 7.00 7.65 -12.36
N VAL A 167 6.87 6.93 -11.23
CA VAL A 167 8.01 6.40 -10.51
C VAL A 167 8.55 5.15 -11.20
N ARG A 168 9.87 4.99 -11.20
CA ARG A 168 10.53 3.80 -11.74
C ARG A 168 9.98 2.53 -11.10
N ARG A 169 9.64 1.54 -11.91
CA ARG A 169 9.11 0.27 -11.46
C ARG A 169 10.17 -0.52 -10.67
N ASN A 170 9.80 -0.94 -9.47
CA ASN A 170 10.59 -1.82 -8.61
C ASN A 170 9.70 -2.95 -8.11
N THR A 171 9.90 -4.18 -8.58
CA THR A 171 9.06 -5.33 -8.26
C THR A 171 9.46 -6.03 -6.96
N GLY A 172 10.60 -5.64 -6.37
CA GLY A 172 11.08 -6.21 -5.10
C GLY A 172 10.53 -5.52 -3.86
N TYR A 173 11.05 -5.91 -2.70
CA TYR A 173 10.73 -5.29 -1.41
C TYR A 173 11.11 -3.79 -1.32
N GLY A 174 11.96 -3.29 -2.22
CA GLY A 174 12.35 -1.89 -2.29
C GLY A 174 11.33 -0.95 -2.95
N TYR A 175 10.19 -1.46 -3.44
CA TYR A 175 9.19 -0.65 -4.16
C TYR A 175 8.75 0.59 -3.37
N HIS A 176 8.52 0.44 -2.07
CA HIS A 176 8.10 1.56 -1.22
C HIS A 176 9.21 2.59 -1.01
N ILE A 177 10.48 2.16 -0.92
CA ILE A 177 11.63 3.06 -0.84
C ILE A 177 11.73 3.88 -2.13
N GLU A 178 11.63 3.21 -3.29
CA GLU A 178 11.67 3.86 -4.61
C GLU A 178 10.53 4.87 -4.76
N THR A 179 9.30 4.44 -4.44
CA THR A 179 8.10 5.29 -4.59
C THR A 179 8.14 6.46 -3.62
N LEU A 180 8.32 6.19 -2.32
CA LEU A 180 8.30 7.23 -1.28
C LEU A 180 9.41 8.25 -1.48
N SER A 181 10.66 7.81 -1.72
CA SER A 181 11.78 8.75 -1.91
C SER A 181 11.58 9.63 -3.14
N THR A 182 11.08 9.07 -4.23
CA THR A 182 10.84 9.85 -5.46
C THR A 182 9.71 10.85 -5.27
N LEU A 183 8.59 10.48 -4.62
CA LEU A 183 7.49 11.40 -4.32
C LEU A 183 7.93 12.54 -3.39
N LEU A 184 8.67 12.23 -2.33
CA LEU A 184 9.19 13.24 -1.39
C LEU A 184 10.18 14.19 -2.04
N ARG A 185 11.07 13.70 -2.93
CA ARG A 185 12.01 14.53 -3.71
C ARG A 185 11.31 15.36 -4.77
N GLY A 186 10.20 14.87 -5.31
CA GLY A 186 9.32 15.63 -6.21
C GLY A 186 8.45 16.67 -5.51
N GLY A 187 8.57 16.81 -4.18
CA GLY A 187 7.89 17.86 -3.41
C GLY A 187 6.43 17.54 -3.08
N VAL A 188 5.98 16.29 -3.24
CA VAL A 188 4.60 15.90 -2.87
C VAL A 188 4.37 16.17 -1.38
N PRO A 189 3.36 16.99 -1.01
CA PRO A 189 3.03 17.25 0.39
C PRO A 189 2.48 15.99 1.07
N PHE A 190 2.79 15.82 2.35
CA PHE A 190 2.33 14.65 3.10
C PHE A 190 1.95 14.99 4.54
N ALA A 191 1.06 14.18 5.11
CA ALA A 191 0.79 14.13 6.54
C ALA A 191 1.30 12.82 7.15
N GLU A 192 1.76 12.87 8.40
CA GLU A 192 2.19 11.68 9.14
C GLU A 192 1.14 11.26 10.17
N VAL A 193 0.82 9.96 10.21
CA VAL A 193 -0.21 9.38 11.07
C VAL A 193 0.36 8.20 11.86
N PRO A 194 0.08 8.10 13.19
CA PRO A 194 0.44 6.92 13.94
C PRO A 194 -0.44 5.72 13.56
N VAL A 195 0.18 4.54 13.42
CA VAL A 195 -0.52 3.27 13.25
C VAL A 195 -0.01 2.24 14.22
N GLN A 196 -0.89 1.37 14.69
CA GLN A 196 -0.54 0.24 15.53
C GLN A 196 -0.41 -1.03 14.69
N LEU A 197 0.54 -1.88 15.07
CA LEU A 197 0.70 -3.21 14.50
C LEU A 197 -0.02 -4.22 15.38
N ASN A 198 -0.69 -5.17 14.74
CA ASN A 198 -1.24 -6.34 15.43
C ASN A 198 -0.11 -7.24 15.96
N PRO A 199 -0.25 -7.80 17.17
CA PRO A 199 0.66 -8.81 17.68
C PRO A 199 0.71 -10.02 16.73
N ARG A 200 1.92 -10.52 16.46
CA ARG A 200 2.12 -11.68 15.59
C ARG A 200 2.98 -12.72 16.31
N PRO A 201 2.41 -13.83 16.77
CA PRO A 201 3.19 -14.91 17.38
C PRO A 201 4.14 -15.60 16.41
N ASP A 202 3.77 -15.73 15.11
CA ASP A 202 4.48 -16.56 14.12
C ASP A 202 5.33 -15.78 13.11
N SER A 203 5.87 -14.63 13.46
CA SER A 203 6.54 -13.79 12.48
C SER A 203 7.95 -14.22 12.13
N SER A 204 8.12 -15.29 11.35
CA SER A 204 9.31 -15.44 10.50
C SER A 204 9.27 -14.35 9.42
N SER A 205 9.90 -13.22 9.71
CA SER A 205 9.87 -12.08 8.77
C SER A 205 10.64 -12.42 7.50
N LYS A 206 9.94 -12.49 6.38
CA LYS A 206 10.52 -12.63 5.04
C LYS A 206 11.61 -11.57 4.77
N VAL A 207 11.51 -10.38 5.39
CA VAL A 207 12.48 -9.27 5.27
C VAL A 207 13.85 -9.60 5.86
N MET A 208 13.95 -10.51 6.84
CA MET A 208 15.23 -10.92 7.45
C MET A 208 16.05 -11.89 6.59
N ARG A 209 15.53 -12.33 5.45
CA ARG A 209 16.31 -13.14 4.51
C ARG A 209 17.41 -12.27 3.88
N LEU A 210 18.66 -12.76 3.88
CA LEU A 210 19.82 -12.02 3.38
C LEU A 210 19.60 -11.43 1.97
N GLY A 211 19.00 -12.19 1.05
CA GLY A 211 18.71 -11.72 -0.29
C GLY A 211 17.69 -10.56 -0.35
N VAL A 212 16.73 -10.51 0.57
CA VAL A 212 15.77 -9.38 0.66
C VAL A 212 16.48 -8.15 1.21
N LEU A 213 17.28 -8.32 2.26
CA LEU A 213 18.05 -7.23 2.86
C LEU A 213 19.04 -6.64 1.85
N ALA A 214 19.76 -7.47 1.10
CA ALA A 214 20.68 -7.02 0.04
C ALA A 214 19.94 -6.18 -1.03
N ARG A 215 18.75 -6.61 -1.48
CA ARG A 215 17.94 -5.86 -2.44
C ARG A 215 17.44 -4.53 -1.89
N LEU A 216 17.06 -4.47 -0.61
CA LEU A 216 16.70 -3.23 0.07
C LEU A 216 17.88 -2.26 0.12
N MET A 217 19.07 -2.75 0.51
CA MET A 217 20.30 -1.95 0.57
C MET A 217 20.71 -1.46 -0.82
N ALA A 218 20.62 -2.31 -1.85
CA ALA A 218 20.89 -1.92 -3.23
C ALA A 218 19.91 -0.82 -3.71
N THR A 219 18.62 -0.93 -3.36
CA THR A 219 17.64 0.12 -3.68
C THR A 219 17.98 1.42 -2.96
N MET A 220 18.30 1.37 -1.67
CA MET A 220 18.69 2.55 -0.88
C MET A 220 19.96 3.21 -1.46
N GLY A 221 20.98 2.41 -1.77
CA GLY A 221 22.22 2.89 -2.39
C GLY A 221 21.98 3.58 -3.74
N ARG A 222 21.11 3.01 -4.57
CA ARG A 222 20.70 3.64 -5.83
C ARG A 222 19.98 4.97 -5.61
N GLN A 223 19.06 5.07 -4.64
CA GLN A 223 18.38 6.32 -4.32
C GLN A 223 19.37 7.36 -3.76
N PHE A 224 20.31 6.93 -2.93
CA PHE A 224 21.38 7.80 -2.44
C PHE A 224 22.23 8.34 -3.59
N LEU A 225 22.67 7.49 -4.51
CA LEU A 225 23.42 7.92 -5.70
C LEU A 225 22.62 8.96 -6.51
N ARG A 226 21.35 8.67 -6.81
CA ARG A 226 20.49 9.56 -7.61
C ARG A 226 20.29 10.93 -6.96
N PHE A 227 19.92 10.94 -5.69
CA PHE A 227 19.39 12.16 -5.06
C PHE A 227 20.42 12.93 -4.22
N VAL A 228 21.45 12.26 -3.70
CA VAL A 228 22.47 12.91 -2.88
C VAL A 228 23.72 13.22 -3.70
N VAL A 229 24.23 12.24 -4.45
CA VAL A 229 25.46 12.41 -5.24
C VAL A 229 25.17 13.14 -6.56
N LEU A 230 24.27 12.59 -7.38
CA LEU A 230 23.95 13.15 -8.71
C LEU A 230 22.98 14.33 -8.65
N ARG A 231 22.36 14.58 -7.48
CA ARG A 231 21.41 15.67 -7.23
C ARG A 231 20.27 15.74 -8.26
N GLU A 232 19.81 14.56 -8.69
CA GLU A 232 18.72 14.43 -9.67
C GLU A 232 17.47 15.18 -9.18
N LYS A 233 16.91 16.03 -10.04
CA LYS A 233 15.66 16.76 -9.76
C LYS A 233 14.48 15.94 -10.26
N VAL A 234 13.54 15.65 -9.37
CA VAL A 234 12.27 14.98 -9.73
C VAL A 234 11.27 16.05 -10.14
N ARG A 235 10.70 15.91 -11.33
CA ARG A 235 9.56 16.70 -11.81
C ARG A 235 8.52 15.74 -12.32
N PHE A 236 7.31 15.84 -11.80
CA PHE A 236 6.17 15.07 -12.31
C PHE A 236 5.56 15.82 -13.50
N ALA A 237 5.22 15.07 -14.56
CA ALA A 237 4.45 15.62 -15.64
C ALA A 237 3.09 16.10 -15.12
N PRO A 238 2.56 17.22 -15.61
CA PRO A 238 1.21 17.64 -15.24
C PRO A 238 0.22 16.54 -15.59
N VAL A 239 -0.61 16.18 -14.61
CA VAL A 239 -1.66 15.19 -14.81
C VAL A 239 -2.77 15.87 -15.60
N ALA A 240 -2.91 15.49 -16.88
CA ALA A 240 -4.05 15.94 -17.66
C ALA A 240 -5.33 15.51 -16.92
N ALA A 241 -6.21 16.46 -16.64
CA ALA A 241 -7.48 16.24 -15.93
C ALA A 241 -8.40 15.18 -16.59
N ALA A 242 -8.05 14.70 -17.78
CA ALA A 242 -8.79 13.78 -18.61
C ALA A 242 -8.48 12.28 -18.43
N THR A 243 -7.44 11.90 -17.67
CA THR A 243 -7.07 10.47 -17.55
C THR A 243 -7.80 9.73 -16.41
N LEU A 244 -8.57 10.47 -15.62
CA LEU A 244 -9.59 9.87 -14.76
C LEU A 244 -10.82 9.64 -15.64
N THR A 245 -10.87 8.53 -16.32
CA THR A 245 -12.02 8.10 -17.11
C THR A 245 -13.25 8.24 -16.22
N ARG A 246 -14.05 9.24 -16.56
CA ARG A 246 -15.42 9.36 -16.12
C ARG A 246 -16.17 8.15 -16.70
N THR A 247 -15.97 6.99 -16.09
CA THR A 247 -16.88 5.86 -16.31
C THR A 247 -18.24 6.40 -15.87
N ARG A 248 -19.10 6.70 -16.87
CA ARG A 248 -20.48 7.08 -16.67
C ARG A 248 -21.04 6.23 -15.56
N ARG A 249 -21.51 6.89 -14.51
CA ARG A 249 -22.32 6.31 -13.46
C ARG A 249 -23.37 5.39 -14.08
N ARG A 250 -23.19 4.09 -14.02
CA ARG A 250 -24.32 3.23 -13.79
C ARG A 250 -24.56 3.32 -12.29
N PRO A 251 -25.70 3.87 -11.84
CA PRO A 251 -26.04 3.77 -10.42
C PRO A 251 -26.02 2.28 -10.07
N PHE A 252 -25.37 1.95 -8.99
CA PHE A 252 -25.35 0.61 -8.43
C PHE A 252 -26.79 0.31 -8.00
N ALA A 253 -27.59 -0.24 -8.92
CA ALA A 253 -28.92 -0.71 -8.62
C ALA A 253 -28.75 -1.99 -7.78
N LEU A 254 -28.99 -1.86 -6.48
CA LEU A 254 -29.25 -3.01 -5.63
C LEU A 254 -30.32 -3.87 -6.33
N THR A 255 -29.99 -5.13 -6.62
CA THR A 255 -30.97 -6.08 -7.11
C THR A 255 -32.07 -6.26 -6.06
N ARG A 256 -33.29 -6.58 -6.50
CA ARG A 256 -34.49 -6.66 -5.66
C ARG A 256 -34.31 -7.55 -4.41
N SER A 257 -33.49 -8.59 -4.48
CA SER A 257 -33.15 -9.49 -3.37
C SER A 257 -32.22 -8.86 -2.30
N GLN A 258 -31.54 -7.75 -2.58
CA GLN A 258 -30.66 -7.06 -1.64
C GLN A 258 -31.36 -5.93 -0.87
N ARG A 259 -32.62 -5.62 -1.18
CA ARG A 259 -33.45 -4.65 -0.47
C ARG A 259 -34.29 -5.24 0.65
N GLU A 260 -34.39 -6.57 0.70
CA GLU A 260 -35.23 -7.28 1.71
C GLU A 260 -34.43 -7.73 2.95
N VAL A 261 -33.13 -7.42 3.05
CA VAL A 261 -32.24 -7.79 4.17
C VAL A 261 -31.48 -6.56 4.72
N ALA A 262 -31.98 -5.34 4.50
CA ALA A 262 -31.41 -4.12 5.08
C ALA A 262 -32.34 -3.51 6.13
#